data_9769ff4301258d1b7153ddae32b9546a
#
_entry.id   9769ff4301258d1b7153ddae32b9546a
#
_cell.length_a   1.000
_cell.length_b   1.000
_cell.length_c   1.000
_cell.angle_alpha   90.00
_cell.angle_beta   90.00
_cell.angle_gamma   90.00
#
_symmetry.space_group_name_H-M   'P 1'
#
loop_
_entity.id
_entity.type
_entity.pdbx_description
1 polymer ?
#
loop_
_entity_poly.entity_id
_entity_poly.type
_entity_poly.pdbx_seq_one_letter_code
_entity_poly.pdbx_strand_id
1 'polypeptide(L)'
;MISRKEVTVPEPYQNYVNKAASDDLLKSLNSSTKRFWKLIRTLPKKKIDFAYAADKWTIKQLLQHIIDAERVFVLRALWFARRDPSPQPSFDENIWAANAAVADRKWKNLVEEFLALRAANMLFFASLSDEQLTRS
;
A
#
# COMPACT_ATOMS: atom_id res chain seq x y z
N MET A 1 -6.39 -5.48 20.20
CA MET A 1 -6.36 -5.14 18.76
C MET A 1 -7.45 -4.11 18.50
N ILE A 2 -7.10 -2.99 17.90
CA ILE A 2 -7.98 -1.82 17.76
C ILE A 2 -8.96 -2.03 16.62
N SER A 3 -10.24 -1.76 16.89
CA SER A 3 -11.31 -1.75 15.89
C SER A 3 -11.34 -0.41 15.13
N ARG A 4 -11.78 -0.41 13.88
CA ARG A 4 -12.05 0.82 13.10
C ARG A 4 -12.99 1.80 13.82
N LYS A 5 -13.85 1.31 14.69
CA LYS A 5 -14.78 2.13 15.48
C LYS A 5 -14.09 2.95 16.58
N GLU A 6 -12.87 2.58 16.93
CA GLU A 6 -12.09 3.21 18.00
C GLU A 6 -11.12 4.28 17.48
N VAL A 7 -11.05 4.48 16.15
CA VAL A 7 -10.17 5.45 15.52
C VAL A 7 -10.97 6.47 14.73
N THR A 8 -10.55 7.74 14.81
CA THR A 8 -11.09 8.80 13.96
C THR A 8 -10.40 8.74 12.59
N VAL A 9 -11.18 8.49 11.55
CA VAL A 9 -10.67 8.45 10.18
C VAL A 9 -11.01 9.77 9.48
N PRO A 10 -10.02 10.56 9.00
CA PRO A 10 -10.28 11.75 8.22
C PRO A 10 -11.13 11.44 6.98
N GLU A 11 -12.00 12.38 6.62
CA GLU A 11 -13.01 12.22 5.55
C GLU A 11 -12.44 11.67 4.24
N PRO A 12 -11.31 12.15 3.70
CA PRO A 12 -10.74 11.64 2.44
C PRO A 12 -10.37 10.15 2.47
N TYR A 13 -10.12 9.58 3.64
CA TYR A 13 -9.71 8.17 3.81
C TYR A 13 -10.84 7.22 4.18
N GLN A 14 -12.03 7.73 4.52
CA GLN A 14 -13.16 6.89 4.97
C GLN A 14 -13.54 5.83 3.94
N ASN A 15 -13.57 6.19 2.64
CA ASN A 15 -13.89 5.25 1.58
C ASN A 15 -12.90 4.08 1.48
N TYR A 16 -11.63 4.33 1.76
CA TYR A 16 -10.60 3.28 1.75
C TYR A 16 -10.75 2.36 2.97
N VAL A 17 -10.92 2.94 4.14
CA VAL A 17 -11.08 2.19 5.39
C VAL A 17 -12.35 1.34 5.35
N ASN A 18 -13.46 1.85 4.80
CA ASN A 18 -14.72 1.12 4.66
C ASN A 18 -14.63 -0.09 3.72
N LYS A 19 -13.67 -0.09 2.78
CA LYS A 19 -13.40 -1.23 1.89
C LYS A 19 -12.51 -2.31 2.51
N ALA A 20 -11.94 -2.07 3.70
CA ALA A 20 -11.13 -3.07 4.37
C ALA A 20 -11.98 -4.30 4.76
N ALA A 21 -11.42 -5.50 4.53
CA ALA A 21 -12.14 -6.76 4.70
C ALA A 21 -12.43 -7.14 6.16
N SER A 22 -11.71 -6.53 7.11
CA SER A 22 -11.80 -6.83 8.54
C SER A 22 -11.42 -5.59 9.35
N ASP A 23 -11.90 -5.51 10.60
CA ASP A 23 -11.43 -4.53 11.58
C ASP A 23 -10.02 -4.87 12.09
N ASP A 24 -9.62 -6.12 11.97
CA ASP A 24 -8.27 -6.58 12.25
C ASP A 24 -7.32 -6.19 11.12
N LEU A 25 -6.35 -5.33 11.42
CA LEU A 25 -5.38 -4.82 10.45
C LEU A 25 -4.61 -5.95 9.77
N LEU A 26 -4.08 -6.90 10.52
CA LEU A 26 -3.28 -8.00 9.97
C LEU A 26 -4.12 -8.95 9.11
N LYS A 27 -5.35 -9.22 9.51
CA LYS A 27 -6.29 -10.00 8.68
C LYS A 27 -6.64 -9.26 7.39
N SER A 28 -6.85 -7.94 7.45
CA SER A 28 -7.12 -7.11 6.26
C SER A 28 -5.94 -7.10 5.31
N LEU A 29 -4.71 -6.91 5.79
CA LEU A 29 -3.49 -6.94 4.99
C LEU A 29 -3.30 -8.31 4.34
N ASN A 30 -3.45 -9.40 5.10
CA ASN A 30 -3.35 -10.76 4.57
C ASN A 30 -4.42 -11.04 3.49
N SER A 31 -5.66 -10.66 3.76
CA SER A 31 -6.77 -10.82 2.80
C SER A 31 -6.52 -10.05 1.50
N SER A 32 -6.05 -8.79 1.59
CA SER A 32 -5.72 -7.98 0.41
C SER A 32 -4.55 -8.59 -0.38
N THR A 33 -3.54 -9.14 0.29
CA THR A 33 -2.42 -9.82 -0.34
C THR A 33 -2.87 -11.07 -1.10
N LYS A 34 -3.77 -11.88 -0.50
CA LYS A 34 -4.34 -13.05 -1.18
C LYS A 34 -5.16 -12.67 -2.42
N ARG A 35 -5.95 -11.59 -2.34
CA ARG A 35 -6.72 -11.06 -3.48
C ARG A 35 -5.80 -10.55 -4.58
N PHE A 36 -4.76 -9.81 -4.23
CA PHE A 36 -3.74 -9.36 -5.15
C PHE A 36 -3.08 -10.55 -5.87
N TRP A 37 -2.64 -11.56 -5.13
CA TRP A 37 -2.01 -12.74 -5.70
C TRP A 37 -2.93 -13.50 -6.66
N LYS A 38 -4.21 -13.65 -6.30
CA LYS A 38 -5.21 -14.24 -7.19
C LYS A 38 -5.35 -13.44 -8.49
N LEU A 39 -5.43 -12.10 -8.41
CA LEU A 39 -5.52 -11.22 -9.56
C LEU A 39 -4.29 -11.35 -10.47
N ILE A 40 -3.09 -11.28 -9.90
CA ILE A 40 -1.83 -11.34 -10.65
C ILE A 40 -1.69 -12.66 -11.41
N ARG A 41 -2.09 -13.78 -10.82
CA ARG A 41 -2.02 -15.09 -11.47
C ARG A 41 -2.97 -15.23 -12.66
N THR A 42 -4.06 -14.47 -12.67
CA THR A 42 -5.08 -14.50 -13.75
C THR A 42 -4.88 -13.39 -14.78
N LEU A 43 -3.95 -12.45 -14.52
CA LEU A 43 -3.70 -11.34 -15.42
C LEU A 43 -2.98 -11.81 -16.70
N PRO A 44 -3.56 -11.61 -17.88
CA PRO A 44 -2.89 -11.95 -19.15
C PRO A 44 -1.62 -11.09 -19.32
N LYS A 45 -0.51 -11.71 -19.73
CA LYS A 45 0.78 -11.00 -19.91
C LYS A 45 0.66 -9.75 -20.81
N LYS A 46 -0.16 -9.83 -21.89
CA LYS A 46 -0.41 -8.71 -22.80
C LYS A 46 -1.11 -7.50 -22.16
N LYS A 47 -1.67 -7.66 -20.95
CA LYS A 47 -2.35 -6.58 -20.21
C LYS A 47 -1.41 -5.83 -19.26
N ILE A 48 -0.21 -6.32 -19.00
CA ILE A 48 0.72 -5.71 -18.04
C ILE A 48 1.06 -4.27 -18.41
N ASP A 49 1.33 -4.03 -19.69
CA ASP A 49 1.64 -2.69 -20.24
C ASP A 49 0.40 -1.99 -20.83
N PHE A 50 -0.80 -2.48 -20.51
CA PHE A 50 -2.05 -1.88 -20.98
C PHE A 50 -2.48 -0.72 -20.08
N ALA A 51 -2.81 0.43 -20.70
CA ALA A 51 -3.53 1.53 -20.09
C ALA A 51 -4.92 1.64 -20.73
N TYR A 52 -5.95 1.95 -19.97
CA TYR A 52 -7.33 2.04 -20.49
C TYR A 52 -7.61 3.33 -21.27
N ALA A 53 -6.71 4.32 -21.19
CA ALA A 53 -6.74 5.56 -21.97
C ALA A 53 -5.30 6.10 -22.10
N ALA A 54 -5.07 7.04 -23.05
CA ALA A 54 -3.75 7.56 -23.39
C ALA A 54 -3.00 8.18 -22.18
N ASP A 55 -3.72 8.91 -21.32
CA ASP A 55 -3.12 9.63 -20.18
C ASP A 55 -3.26 8.85 -18.86
N LYS A 56 -3.49 7.54 -18.94
CA LYS A 56 -3.66 6.70 -17.75
C LYS A 56 -2.47 5.76 -17.55
N TRP A 57 -2.22 5.43 -16.30
CA TRP A 57 -1.18 4.50 -15.95
C TRP A 57 -1.45 3.10 -16.52
N THR A 58 -0.39 2.46 -16.95
CA THR A 58 -0.42 1.02 -17.23
C THR A 58 -0.61 0.22 -15.93
N ILE A 59 -1.01 -1.04 -16.07
CA ILE A 59 -1.09 -1.95 -14.89
C ILE A 59 0.27 -2.05 -14.19
N LYS A 60 1.35 -2.02 -14.96
CA LYS A 60 2.72 -2.05 -14.44
C LYS A 60 3.05 -0.80 -13.62
N GLN A 61 2.69 0.39 -14.12
CA GLN A 61 2.84 1.66 -13.38
C GLN A 61 1.96 1.70 -12.13
N LEU A 62 0.74 1.18 -12.23
CA LEU A 62 -0.16 1.08 -11.07
C LEU A 62 0.44 0.22 -9.95
N LEU A 63 1.05 -0.93 -10.29
CA LEU A 63 1.71 -1.77 -9.29
C LEU A 63 2.90 -1.05 -8.65
N GLN A 64 3.71 -0.33 -9.42
CA GLN A 64 4.78 0.49 -8.86
C GLN A 64 4.24 1.56 -7.91
N HIS A 65 3.19 2.26 -8.31
CA HIS A 65 2.54 3.25 -7.44
C HIS A 65 2.05 2.63 -6.12
N ILE A 66 1.44 1.44 -6.16
CA ILE A 66 1.01 0.74 -4.94
C ILE A 66 2.20 0.42 -4.03
N ILE A 67 3.33 -0.01 -4.60
CA ILE A 67 4.56 -0.30 -3.85
C ILE A 67 5.09 0.99 -3.18
N ASP A 68 5.16 2.09 -3.91
CA ASP A 68 5.68 3.36 -3.41
C ASP A 68 4.76 3.96 -2.35
N ALA A 69 3.44 3.95 -2.60
CA ALA A 69 2.45 4.41 -1.63
C ALA A 69 2.49 3.59 -0.33
N GLU A 70 2.64 2.26 -0.42
CA GLU A 70 2.77 1.41 0.77
C GLU A 70 4.01 1.77 1.59
N ARG A 71 5.15 2.07 0.95
CA ARG A 71 6.36 2.56 1.66
C ARG A 71 6.10 3.85 2.41
N VAL A 72 5.46 4.82 1.75
CA VAL A 72 5.13 6.11 2.38
C VAL A 72 4.19 5.93 3.58
N PHE A 73 3.12 5.17 3.42
CA PHE A 73 2.15 4.96 4.50
C PHE A 73 2.75 4.18 5.68
N VAL A 74 3.60 3.19 5.42
CA VAL A 74 4.28 2.45 6.49
C VAL A 74 5.32 3.33 7.19
N LEU A 75 6.05 4.17 6.45
CA LEU A 75 6.94 5.16 7.05
C LEU A 75 6.17 6.11 7.98
N ARG A 76 5.02 6.62 7.55
CA ARG A 76 4.15 7.46 8.40
C ARG A 76 3.67 6.71 9.64
N ALA A 77 3.25 5.46 9.50
CA ALA A 77 2.89 4.63 10.64
C ALA A 77 4.07 4.44 11.62
N LEU A 78 5.28 4.30 11.11
CA LEU A 78 6.49 4.23 11.94
C LEU A 78 6.73 5.56 12.68
N TRP A 79 6.56 6.71 12.02
CA TRP A 79 6.66 8.04 12.64
C TRP A 79 5.76 8.16 13.86
N PHE A 80 4.47 7.87 13.69
CA PHE A 80 3.49 7.90 14.79
C PHE A 80 3.85 6.89 15.88
N ALA A 81 4.19 5.66 15.50
CA ALA A 81 4.55 4.61 16.45
C ALA A 81 5.79 4.96 17.30
N ARG A 82 6.69 5.80 16.79
CA ARG A 82 7.90 6.27 17.49
C ARG A 82 7.74 7.65 18.14
N ARG A 83 6.56 8.30 18.02
CA ARG A 83 6.30 9.66 18.52
C ARG A 83 7.30 10.69 17.97
N ASP A 84 7.68 10.55 16.71
CA ASP A 84 8.55 11.52 16.07
C ASP A 84 7.75 12.81 15.81
N PRO A 85 8.18 13.97 16.34
CA PRO A 85 7.47 15.24 16.19
C PRO A 85 7.75 15.91 14.84
N SER A 86 8.64 15.36 14.01
CA SER A 86 9.03 15.97 12.74
C SER A 86 7.86 15.99 11.76
N PRO A 87 7.70 17.03 10.95
CA PRO A 87 6.67 17.09 9.93
C PRO A 87 6.92 16.00 8.88
N GLN A 88 5.85 15.30 8.51
CA GLN A 88 5.94 14.26 7.49
C GLN A 88 5.93 14.89 6.09
N PRO A 89 6.83 14.48 5.18
CA PRO A 89 6.81 15.00 3.82
C PRO A 89 5.56 14.54 3.07
N SER A 90 5.00 15.44 2.27
CA SER A 90 4.05 15.06 1.22
C SER A 90 4.78 14.46 0.03
N PHE A 91 4.07 13.73 -0.82
CA PHE A 91 4.58 13.27 -2.10
C PHE A 91 3.51 13.47 -3.18
N ASP A 92 3.97 13.67 -4.41
CA ASP A 92 3.11 13.75 -5.58
C ASP A 92 3.22 12.41 -6.34
N GLU A 93 2.13 11.66 -6.35
CA GLU A 93 2.08 10.34 -6.98
C GLU A 93 2.29 10.37 -8.50
N ASN A 94 1.93 11.47 -9.16
CA ASN A 94 2.11 11.61 -10.61
C ASN A 94 3.57 11.88 -10.96
N ILE A 95 4.24 12.74 -10.18
CA ILE A 95 5.69 12.97 -10.32
C ILE A 95 6.44 11.66 -10.09
N TRP A 96 6.08 10.92 -9.04
CA TRP A 96 6.75 9.65 -8.74
C TRP A 96 6.50 8.61 -9.83
N ALA A 97 5.27 8.46 -10.30
CA ALA A 97 4.94 7.54 -11.39
C ALA A 97 5.69 7.87 -12.69
N ALA A 98 5.83 9.16 -13.01
CA ALA A 98 6.58 9.60 -14.20
C ALA A 98 8.09 9.31 -14.11
N ASN A 99 8.67 9.35 -12.90
CA ASN A 99 10.10 9.17 -12.67
C ASN A 99 10.49 7.74 -12.25
N ALA A 100 9.54 6.83 -12.09
CA ALA A 100 9.80 5.48 -11.59
C ALA A 100 10.51 4.54 -12.58
N ALA A 101 10.74 4.96 -13.84
CA ALA A 101 11.39 4.18 -14.92
C ALA A 101 10.84 2.74 -15.04
N VAL A 102 9.54 2.57 -14.88
CA VAL A 102 8.88 1.26 -14.76
C VAL A 102 8.98 0.44 -16.04
N ALA A 103 9.12 1.08 -17.21
CA ALA A 103 9.24 0.40 -18.49
C ALA A 103 10.36 -0.65 -18.50
N ASP A 104 11.51 -0.32 -17.87
CA ASP A 104 12.70 -1.16 -17.84
C ASP A 104 12.63 -2.27 -16.77
N ARG A 105 11.62 -2.25 -15.90
CA ARG A 105 11.47 -3.22 -14.83
C ARG A 105 10.78 -4.50 -15.31
N LYS A 106 11.30 -5.64 -14.90
CA LYS A 106 10.61 -6.93 -15.12
C LYS A 106 9.38 -7.03 -14.23
N TRP A 107 8.24 -7.42 -14.81
CA TRP A 107 6.99 -7.64 -14.07
C TRP A 107 7.14 -8.56 -12.87
N LYS A 108 7.87 -9.67 -13.05
CA LYS A 108 8.14 -10.61 -11.97
C LYS A 108 8.78 -9.93 -10.76
N ASN A 109 9.78 -9.07 -11.00
CA ASN A 109 10.51 -8.38 -9.92
C ASN A 109 9.60 -7.40 -9.17
N LEU A 110 8.68 -6.72 -9.87
CA LEU A 110 7.68 -5.84 -9.22
C LEU A 110 6.74 -6.63 -8.31
N VAL A 111 6.27 -7.78 -8.77
CA VAL A 111 5.41 -8.66 -7.97
C VAL A 111 6.14 -9.19 -6.74
N GLU A 112 7.39 -9.64 -6.91
CA GLU A 112 8.23 -10.11 -5.81
C GLU A 112 8.51 -9.00 -4.80
N GLU A 113 8.81 -7.78 -5.26
CA GLU A 113 9.02 -6.61 -4.41
C GLU A 113 7.78 -6.27 -3.59
N PHE A 114 6.59 -6.24 -4.20
CA PHE A 114 5.34 -6.03 -3.48
C PHE A 114 5.13 -7.07 -2.38
N LEU A 115 5.32 -8.34 -2.69
CA LEU A 115 5.13 -9.43 -1.72
C LEU A 115 6.12 -9.37 -0.57
N ALA A 116 7.39 -9.07 -0.86
CA ALA A 116 8.44 -8.92 0.15
C ALA A 116 8.17 -7.70 1.06
N LEU A 117 7.80 -6.56 0.47
CA LEU A 117 7.41 -5.36 1.21
C LEU A 117 6.22 -5.65 2.12
N ARG A 118 5.17 -6.29 1.61
CA ARG A 118 4.00 -6.66 2.37
C ARG A 118 4.33 -7.59 3.54
N ALA A 119 5.19 -8.59 3.32
CA ALA A 119 5.64 -9.49 4.38
C ALA A 119 6.38 -8.74 5.49
N ALA A 120 7.32 -7.84 5.14
CA ALA A 120 8.03 -7.01 6.10
C ALA A 120 7.09 -6.08 6.88
N ASN A 121 6.13 -5.45 6.20
CA ASN A 121 5.15 -4.55 6.81
C ASN A 121 4.21 -5.28 7.77
N MET A 122 3.82 -6.52 7.47
CA MET A 122 3.02 -7.34 8.39
C MET A 122 3.77 -7.64 9.68
N LEU A 123 5.08 -7.92 9.61
CA LEU A 123 5.92 -8.11 10.81
C LEU A 123 6.03 -6.81 11.62
N PHE A 124 6.20 -5.68 10.94
CA PHE A 124 6.22 -4.37 11.59
C PHE A 124 4.91 -4.10 12.34
N PHE A 125 3.75 -4.20 11.69
CA PHE A 125 2.46 -3.96 12.34
C PHE A 125 2.16 -4.97 13.45
N ALA A 126 2.58 -6.23 13.30
CA ALA A 126 2.45 -7.24 14.35
C ALA A 126 3.30 -6.95 15.60
N SER A 127 4.38 -6.18 15.46
CA SER A 127 5.25 -5.77 16.56
C SER A 127 4.73 -4.58 17.36
N LEU A 128 3.72 -3.85 16.85
CA LEU A 128 3.18 -2.66 17.51
C LEU A 128 2.18 -3.04 18.62
N SER A 129 2.28 -2.34 19.74
CA SER A 129 1.27 -2.41 20.80
C SER A 129 -0.03 -1.69 20.37
N ASP A 130 -1.13 -1.97 21.07
CA ASP A 130 -2.40 -1.28 20.87
C ASP A 130 -2.26 0.24 21.09
N GLU A 131 -1.48 0.67 22.10
CA GLU A 131 -1.14 2.07 22.31
C GLU A 131 -0.43 2.70 21.11
N GLN A 132 0.53 1.99 20.51
CA GLN A 132 1.26 2.50 19.33
C GLN A 132 0.37 2.61 18.08
N LEU A 133 -0.60 1.72 17.96
CA LEU A 133 -1.55 1.73 16.83
C LEU A 133 -2.59 2.86 16.91
N THR A 134 -2.81 3.47 18.09
CA THR A 134 -3.74 4.60 18.28
C THR A 134 -3.09 5.97 18.18
N ARG A 135 -1.78 6.05 18.05
CA ARG A 135 -1.05 7.34 17.96
C ARG A 135 -1.34 8.03 16.63
N SER A 136 -1.53 9.35 16.68
CA SER A 136 -1.80 10.26 15.56
C SER A 136 -0.95 11.53 15.68
#